data_23dc5c1d987ef56b517145f35a0aa593
#
_entry.id   23dc5c1d987ef56b517145f35a0aa593
#
_cell.length_a   1.000
_cell.length_b   1.000
_cell.length_c   1.000
_cell.angle_alpha   90.00
_cell.angle_beta   90.00
_cell.angle_gamma   90.00
#
_symmetry.space_group_name_H-M   'P 1'
#
loop_
_entity.id
_entity.type
_entity.pdbx_description
1 polymer ?
#
loop_
_entity_poly.entity_id
_entity_poly.type
_entity_poly.pdbx_seq_one_letter_code
_entity_poly.pdbx_strand_id
1 'polypeptide(L)'
;MRKIIFQCVKCRKHQAKPYQPPPPPPLPSFRVQESQPFASTGVDFAGPLFVKDTPSSTSRKVWICLYTCCTTRAVHLDLVPDMSAQAFIRSLKRFAARRGFPIRIVSDNAKTFKAASKTIRDALESPEMKQFYNSIQLKWNFNLERAPWWGGLFERMVQSTKKCLRKTIGSAKLTYDELLTALTEVEGILNSRPLTYISSDDVEEPLTPSHLLTGFRILNLPDPTQGDDSYLDEEPVVNKEI
;
A
#
# COMPACT_ATOMS: atom_id res chain seq x y z
N MET A 1 50.15 20.99 0.02
CA MET A 1 48.76 21.19 0.50
C MET A 1 47.87 19.94 0.34
N ARG A 2 47.68 19.32 -0.85
CA ARG A 2 46.88 18.09 -1.04
C ARG A 2 47.27 16.93 -0.12
N LYS A 3 48.55 16.68 0.11
CA LYS A 3 49.02 15.57 0.97
C LYS A 3 48.63 15.75 2.44
N ILE A 4 48.65 16.99 2.95
CA ILE A 4 48.24 17.32 4.33
C ILE A 4 46.73 17.11 4.53
N ILE A 5 45.93 17.54 3.58
CA ILE A 5 44.44 17.35 3.63
C ILE A 5 44.11 15.87 3.57
N PHE A 6 44.79 15.07 2.74
CA PHE A 6 44.60 13.64 2.61
C PHE A 6 44.96 12.86 3.89
N GLN A 7 45.92 13.33 4.68
CA GLN A 7 46.32 12.74 5.94
C GLN A 7 45.52 13.26 7.15
N CYS A 8 44.81 14.36 7.00
CA CYS A 8 44.03 14.98 8.07
C CYS A 8 42.80 14.13 8.41
N VAL A 9 42.73 13.61 9.64
CA VAL A 9 41.61 12.78 10.12
C VAL A 9 40.27 13.54 10.05
N LYS A 10 40.25 14.83 10.41
CA LYS A 10 39.04 15.66 10.33
C LYS A 10 38.55 15.81 8.88
N CYS A 11 39.46 16.16 7.95
CA CYS A 11 39.11 16.30 6.53
C CYS A 11 38.62 14.97 5.94
N ARG A 12 39.29 13.86 6.26
CA ARG A 12 38.87 12.51 5.82
C ARG A 12 37.49 12.15 6.36
N LYS A 13 37.15 12.50 7.60
CA LYS A 13 35.86 12.24 8.21
C LYS A 13 34.70 13.00 7.51
N HIS A 14 35.00 14.24 7.06
CA HIS A 14 34.04 15.07 6.35
C HIS A 14 33.93 14.78 4.84
N GLN A 15 35.02 14.28 4.23
CA GLN A 15 35.06 14.01 2.78
C GLN A 15 34.95 12.52 2.46
N ALA A 16 34.94 11.65 3.47
CA ALA A 16 34.78 10.22 3.27
C ALA A 16 33.43 9.90 2.63
N LYS A 17 33.47 9.12 1.57
CA LYS A 17 32.23 8.55 1.02
C LYS A 17 31.59 7.67 2.11
N PRO A 18 30.27 7.74 2.27
CA PRO A 18 29.57 6.84 3.17
C PRO A 18 29.94 5.39 2.87
N TYR A 19 30.04 4.58 3.92
CA TYR A 19 30.26 3.15 3.76
C TYR A 19 29.14 2.58 2.89
N GLN A 20 29.48 1.89 1.82
CA GLN A 20 28.46 1.27 0.99
C GLN A 20 27.80 0.15 1.81
N PRO A 21 26.46 0.16 1.92
CA PRO A 21 25.77 -0.94 2.59
C PRO A 21 26.06 -2.25 1.85
N PRO A 22 26.10 -3.38 2.53
CA PRO A 22 26.20 -4.68 1.88
C PRO A 22 25.07 -4.86 0.87
N PRO A 23 25.28 -5.65 -0.19
CA PRO A 23 24.23 -5.92 -1.15
C PRO A 23 22.97 -6.46 -0.41
N PRO A 24 21.77 -6.01 -0.80
CA PRO A 24 20.57 -6.45 -0.12
C PRO A 24 20.43 -7.98 -0.24
N PRO A 25 20.01 -8.67 0.82
CA PRO A 25 19.76 -10.11 0.76
C PRO A 25 18.66 -10.43 -0.28
N PRO A 26 18.64 -11.67 -0.82
CA PRO A 26 17.61 -12.07 -1.75
C PRO A 26 16.22 -11.92 -1.14
N LEU A 27 15.25 -11.56 -1.97
CA LEU A 27 13.87 -11.42 -1.52
C LEU A 27 13.32 -12.76 -1.02
N PRO A 28 12.50 -12.76 0.04
CA PRO A 28 11.84 -13.99 0.51
C PRO A 28 11.05 -14.66 -0.61
N SER A 29 11.03 -15.99 -0.65
CA SER A 29 10.38 -16.77 -1.71
C SER A 29 8.91 -16.39 -1.95
N PHE A 30 8.15 -16.11 -0.90
CA PHE A 30 6.74 -15.71 -1.00
C PHE A 30 6.50 -14.36 -1.71
N ARG A 31 7.56 -13.61 -2.04
CA ARG A 31 7.48 -12.36 -2.80
C ARG A 31 7.82 -12.51 -4.27
N VAL A 32 8.44 -13.63 -4.64
CA VAL A 32 8.96 -13.87 -6.00
C VAL A 32 8.39 -15.13 -6.64
N GLN A 33 7.90 -16.08 -5.83
CA GLN A 33 7.24 -17.27 -6.35
C GLN A 33 5.85 -16.92 -6.88
N GLU A 34 5.50 -17.54 -8.00
CA GLU A 34 4.17 -17.44 -8.58
C GLU A 34 3.12 -17.94 -7.59
N SER A 35 2.08 -17.17 -7.39
CA SER A 35 0.98 -17.47 -6.47
C SER A 35 -0.25 -16.68 -6.86
N GLN A 36 -1.41 -17.11 -6.39
CA GLN A 36 -2.64 -16.35 -6.56
C GLN A 36 -2.48 -14.94 -5.97
N PRO A 37 -3.08 -13.92 -6.60
CA PRO A 37 -3.08 -12.56 -6.05
C PRO A 37 -3.56 -12.57 -4.60
N PHE A 38 -2.89 -11.81 -3.74
CA PHE A 38 -3.16 -11.71 -2.30
C PHE A 38 -3.01 -13.01 -1.49
N ALA A 39 -2.51 -14.11 -2.04
CA ALA A 39 -2.16 -15.30 -1.24
C ALA A 39 -1.15 -14.94 -0.12
N SER A 40 -0.18 -14.08 -0.41
CA SER A 40 0.69 -13.44 0.58
C SER A 40 0.41 -11.93 0.60
N THR A 41 -0.07 -11.42 1.73
CA THR A 41 -0.58 -10.05 1.87
C THR A 41 0.12 -9.30 2.99
N GLY A 42 0.71 -8.16 2.66
CA GLY A 42 1.18 -7.18 3.64
C GLY A 42 0.02 -6.31 4.12
N VAL A 43 -0.06 -6.05 5.43
CA VAL A 43 -1.11 -5.19 6.00
C VAL A 43 -0.51 -4.07 6.84
N ASP A 44 -1.12 -2.89 6.76
CA ASP A 44 -0.74 -1.71 7.53
C ASP A 44 -1.91 -0.75 7.70
N PHE A 45 -1.79 0.20 8.62
CA PHE A 45 -2.77 1.26 8.82
C PHE A 45 -2.23 2.61 8.37
N ALA A 46 -3.10 3.41 7.79
CA ALA A 46 -2.83 4.80 7.46
C ALA A 46 -3.90 5.72 8.04
N GLY A 47 -3.50 6.83 8.61
CA GLY A 47 -4.41 7.81 9.20
C GLY A 47 -3.77 8.53 10.39
N PRO A 48 -4.60 9.16 11.27
CA PRO A 48 -6.05 9.31 11.13
C PRO A 48 -6.45 10.25 10.00
N LEU A 49 -7.61 9.99 9.42
CA LEU A 49 -8.36 10.90 8.55
C LEU A 49 -9.58 11.39 9.33
N PHE A 50 -10.14 12.52 8.89
CA PHE A 50 -11.29 13.12 9.55
C PHE A 50 -12.47 13.17 8.57
N VAL A 51 -13.58 12.58 8.95
CA VAL A 51 -14.83 12.64 8.20
C VAL A 51 -15.83 13.53 8.92
N LYS A 52 -16.68 14.18 8.14
CA LYS A 52 -17.77 15.02 8.61
C LYS A 52 -18.98 14.16 8.94
N ASP A 53 -19.50 14.25 10.14
CA ASP A 53 -20.79 13.61 10.50
C ASP A 53 -21.94 14.57 10.15
N THR A 54 -22.87 14.10 9.36
CA THR A 54 -24.15 14.78 9.08
C THR A 54 -25.26 14.19 9.96
N PRO A 55 -26.11 14.99 10.62
CA PRO A 55 -26.27 16.45 10.55
C PRO A 55 -25.45 17.25 11.57
N SER A 56 -24.74 16.59 12.51
CA SER A 56 -24.00 17.26 13.55
C SER A 56 -22.64 17.73 13.06
N SER A 57 -22.36 18.88 12.70
CA SER A 57 -21.05 19.43 12.24
C SER A 57 -19.79 18.93 12.97
N THR A 58 -19.86 17.81 13.68
CA THR A 58 -18.76 17.15 14.37
C THR A 58 -17.89 16.37 13.36
N SER A 59 -16.63 16.24 13.67
CA SER A 59 -15.69 15.48 12.85
C SER A 59 -15.26 14.23 13.59
N ARG A 60 -15.31 13.07 12.91
CA ARG A 60 -14.93 11.76 13.43
C ARG A 60 -13.63 11.28 12.80
N LYS A 61 -12.77 10.67 13.59
CA LYS A 61 -11.54 10.02 13.11
C LYS A 61 -11.88 8.68 12.47
N VAL A 62 -11.24 8.41 11.34
CA VAL A 62 -11.27 7.11 10.65
C VAL A 62 -9.86 6.76 10.17
N TRP A 63 -9.62 5.50 9.86
CA TRP A 63 -8.33 5.01 9.38
C TRP A 63 -8.50 4.18 8.11
N ILE A 64 -7.47 4.12 7.33
CA ILE A 64 -7.38 3.23 6.18
C ILE A 64 -6.66 1.96 6.62
N CYS A 65 -7.28 0.81 6.42
CA CYS A 65 -6.62 -0.48 6.46
C CYS A 65 -6.16 -0.82 5.04
N LEU A 66 -4.86 -0.93 4.86
CA LEU A 66 -4.22 -1.14 3.57
C LEU A 66 -3.72 -2.58 3.47
N TYR A 67 -4.13 -3.28 2.43
CA TYR A 67 -3.65 -4.61 2.07
C TYR A 67 -2.81 -4.51 0.80
N THR A 68 -1.61 -5.08 0.81
CA THR A 68 -0.71 -5.10 -0.35
C THR A 68 -0.37 -6.53 -0.71
N CYS A 69 -0.64 -6.93 -1.95
CA CYS A 69 -0.19 -8.20 -2.46
C CYS A 69 1.35 -8.23 -2.53
N CYS A 70 1.97 -9.25 -1.94
CA CYS A 70 3.42 -9.35 -1.91
C CYS A 70 4.04 -9.65 -3.28
N THR A 71 3.31 -10.33 -4.17
CA THR A 71 3.75 -10.73 -5.51
C THR A 71 3.37 -9.70 -6.57
N THR A 72 2.08 -9.40 -6.72
CA THR A 72 1.57 -8.53 -7.79
C THR A 72 1.70 -7.03 -7.50
N ARG A 73 2.00 -6.66 -6.26
CA ARG A 73 2.03 -5.27 -5.78
C ARG A 73 0.67 -4.55 -5.83
N ALA A 74 -0.40 -5.29 -6.09
CA ALA A 74 -1.74 -4.77 -6.02
C ALA A 74 -2.10 -4.33 -4.59
N VAL A 75 -2.97 -3.35 -4.48
CA VAL A 75 -3.48 -2.87 -3.21
C VAL A 75 -4.97 -3.10 -3.09
N HIS A 76 -5.44 -3.26 -1.85
CA HIS A 76 -6.84 -3.17 -1.49
C HIS A 76 -6.97 -2.26 -0.28
N LEU A 77 -7.87 -1.30 -0.36
CA LEU A 77 -8.05 -0.24 0.64
C LEU A 77 -9.42 -0.38 1.29
N ASP A 78 -9.46 -0.29 2.59
CA ASP A 78 -10.70 -0.37 3.35
C ASP A 78 -10.74 0.70 4.44
N LEU A 79 -11.89 1.33 4.65
CA LEU A 79 -12.07 2.37 5.64
C LEU A 79 -12.57 1.77 6.95
N VAL A 80 -11.87 2.04 8.05
CA VAL A 80 -12.18 1.50 9.37
C VAL A 80 -12.35 2.63 10.39
N PRO A 81 -13.27 2.46 11.37
CA PRO A 81 -13.57 3.50 12.36
C PRO A 81 -12.44 3.71 13.37
N ASP A 82 -11.65 2.69 13.63
CA ASP A 82 -10.55 2.71 14.61
C ASP A 82 -9.51 1.62 14.28
N MET A 83 -8.40 1.62 15.00
CA MET A 83 -7.33 0.62 14.86
C MET A 83 -7.48 -0.53 15.87
N SER A 84 -8.69 -0.90 16.29
CA SER A 84 -8.89 -2.04 17.17
C SER A 84 -8.73 -3.37 16.43
N ALA A 85 -8.43 -4.44 17.16
CA ALA A 85 -8.36 -5.78 16.58
C ALA A 85 -9.69 -6.20 15.94
N GLN A 86 -10.82 -5.82 16.54
CA GLN A 86 -12.15 -6.13 16.00
C GLN A 86 -12.46 -5.36 14.71
N ALA A 87 -12.09 -4.08 14.61
CA ALA A 87 -12.21 -3.30 13.39
C ALA A 87 -11.37 -3.91 12.28
N PHE A 88 -10.13 -4.32 12.59
CA PHE A 88 -9.27 -5.02 11.67
C PHE A 88 -9.87 -6.36 11.20
N ILE A 89 -10.38 -7.20 12.12
CA ILE A 89 -10.99 -8.49 11.76
C ILE A 89 -12.20 -8.30 10.83
N ARG A 90 -13.04 -7.28 11.08
CA ARG A 90 -14.15 -6.93 10.17
C ARG A 90 -13.63 -6.52 8.80
N SER A 91 -12.58 -5.71 8.75
CA SER A 91 -11.90 -5.32 7.51
C SER A 91 -11.34 -6.54 6.77
N LEU A 92 -10.64 -7.44 7.49
CA LEU A 92 -10.11 -8.67 6.90
C LEU A 92 -11.19 -9.58 6.34
N LYS A 93 -12.36 -9.67 6.98
CA LYS A 93 -13.52 -10.41 6.45
C LYS A 93 -14.01 -9.81 5.13
N ARG A 94 -14.13 -8.46 5.04
CA ARG A 94 -14.50 -7.78 3.79
C ARG A 94 -13.47 -7.97 2.69
N PHE A 95 -12.18 -7.91 3.06
CA PHE A 95 -11.07 -8.19 2.15
C PHE A 95 -11.15 -9.63 1.63
N ALA A 96 -11.27 -10.62 2.51
CA ALA A 96 -11.32 -12.03 2.15
C ALA A 96 -12.52 -12.37 1.23
N ALA A 97 -13.67 -11.73 1.46
CA ALA A 97 -14.85 -11.92 0.61
C ALA A 97 -14.66 -11.36 -0.82
N ARG A 98 -13.75 -10.39 -1.04
CA ARG A 98 -13.51 -9.75 -2.34
C ARG A 98 -12.26 -10.27 -3.05
N ARG A 99 -11.24 -10.69 -2.31
CA ARG A 99 -9.89 -11.02 -2.82
C ARG A 99 -9.46 -12.46 -2.53
N GLY A 100 -10.24 -13.20 -1.76
CA GLY A 100 -9.89 -14.52 -1.25
C GLY A 100 -9.17 -14.44 0.10
N PHE A 101 -9.17 -15.56 0.82
CA PHE A 101 -8.53 -15.63 2.14
C PHE A 101 -7.01 -15.78 1.98
N PRO A 102 -6.19 -14.93 2.62
CA PRO A 102 -4.74 -15.00 2.48
C PRO A 102 -4.18 -16.25 3.20
N ILE A 103 -3.22 -16.89 2.58
CA ILE A 103 -2.44 -18.00 3.19
C ILE A 103 -1.39 -17.41 4.15
N ARG A 104 -0.91 -16.18 3.84
CA ARG A 104 0.09 -15.49 4.63
C ARG A 104 -0.25 -14.02 4.82
N ILE A 105 -0.15 -13.55 6.06
CA ILE A 105 -0.21 -12.11 6.38
C ILE A 105 1.17 -11.67 6.88
N VAL A 106 1.62 -10.52 6.41
CA VAL A 106 2.84 -9.84 6.87
C VAL A 106 2.44 -8.48 7.43
N SER A 107 2.80 -8.20 8.68
CA SER A 107 2.49 -6.92 9.34
C SER A 107 3.64 -6.42 10.19
N ASP A 108 3.54 -5.19 10.66
CA ASP A 108 4.37 -4.72 11.75
C ASP A 108 3.97 -5.38 13.09
N ASN A 109 4.66 -4.99 14.16
CA ASN A 109 4.46 -5.52 15.51
C ASN A 109 3.38 -4.76 16.30
N ALA A 110 2.48 -4.01 15.67
CA ALA A 110 1.43 -3.27 16.36
C ALA A 110 0.56 -4.21 17.22
N LYS A 111 0.16 -3.72 18.39
CA LYS A 111 -0.68 -4.46 19.33
C LYS A 111 -1.98 -4.96 18.71
N THR A 112 -2.55 -4.16 17.81
CA THR A 112 -3.75 -4.47 17.03
C THR A 112 -3.58 -5.76 16.22
N PHE A 113 -2.49 -5.87 15.46
CA PHE A 113 -2.24 -7.05 14.63
C PHE A 113 -1.88 -8.28 15.47
N LYS A 114 -1.13 -8.11 16.56
CA LYS A 114 -0.85 -9.21 17.51
C LYS A 114 -2.14 -9.75 18.14
N ALA A 115 -3.04 -8.88 18.60
CA ALA A 115 -4.33 -9.28 19.17
C ALA A 115 -5.23 -9.94 18.11
N ALA A 116 -5.33 -9.36 16.92
CA ALA A 116 -6.13 -9.95 15.83
C ALA A 116 -5.59 -11.32 15.39
N SER A 117 -4.27 -11.46 15.26
CA SER A 117 -3.63 -12.74 14.94
C SER A 117 -3.97 -13.83 15.94
N LYS A 118 -3.94 -13.51 17.23
CA LYS A 118 -4.33 -14.45 18.29
C LYS A 118 -5.81 -14.85 18.15
N THR A 119 -6.72 -13.87 18.06
CA THR A 119 -8.18 -14.14 17.94
C THR A 119 -8.50 -14.99 16.71
N ILE A 120 -7.85 -14.73 15.58
CA ILE A 120 -8.09 -15.50 14.34
C ILE A 120 -7.54 -16.92 14.50
N ARG A 121 -6.36 -17.08 15.10
CA ARG A 121 -5.78 -18.40 15.35
C ARG A 121 -6.67 -19.23 16.26
N ASP A 122 -7.09 -18.66 17.40
CA ASP A 122 -7.97 -19.32 18.35
C ASP A 122 -9.28 -19.74 17.68
N ALA A 123 -9.84 -18.91 16.80
CA ALA A 123 -11.04 -19.24 16.02
C ALA A 123 -10.80 -20.39 15.02
N LEU A 124 -9.67 -20.36 14.29
CA LEU A 124 -9.34 -21.41 13.30
C LEU A 124 -8.98 -22.76 13.98
N GLU A 125 -8.51 -22.72 15.22
CA GLU A 125 -8.17 -23.92 16.00
C GLU A 125 -9.39 -24.54 16.71
N SER A 126 -10.56 -23.87 16.70
CA SER A 126 -11.79 -24.41 17.30
C SER A 126 -12.24 -25.70 16.57
N PRO A 127 -12.80 -26.69 17.27
CA PRO A 127 -13.21 -27.97 16.65
C PRO A 127 -14.17 -27.82 15.47
N GLU A 128 -15.11 -26.87 15.56
CA GLU A 128 -16.12 -26.59 14.54
C GLU A 128 -15.47 -26.04 13.27
N MET A 129 -14.47 -25.16 13.43
CA MET A 129 -13.78 -24.52 12.30
C MET A 129 -12.74 -25.46 11.68
N LYS A 130 -12.09 -26.31 12.47
CA LYS A 130 -11.17 -27.33 11.93
C LYS A 130 -11.85 -28.27 10.95
N GLN A 131 -13.09 -28.65 11.21
CA GLN A 131 -13.87 -29.50 10.31
C GLN A 131 -14.18 -28.83 8.97
N PHE A 132 -14.35 -27.48 8.98
CA PHE A 132 -14.66 -26.68 7.79
C PHE A 132 -13.42 -26.21 7.02
N TYR A 133 -12.32 -25.93 7.71
CA TYR A 133 -11.12 -25.28 7.16
C TYR A 133 -9.84 -26.12 7.32
N ASN A 134 -9.94 -27.46 7.23
CA ASN A 134 -8.79 -28.37 7.33
C ASN A 134 -7.62 -28.05 6.37
N SER A 135 -7.84 -27.18 5.38
CA SER A 135 -6.84 -26.77 4.39
C SER A 135 -6.28 -25.34 4.59
N ILE A 136 -6.86 -24.51 5.47
CA ILE A 136 -6.44 -23.13 5.63
C ILE A 136 -5.48 -22.98 6.79
N GLN A 137 -4.18 -23.08 6.49
CA GLN A 137 -3.12 -22.73 7.44
C GLN A 137 -2.69 -21.29 7.25
N LEU A 138 -3.34 -20.35 7.95
CA LEU A 138 -2.91 -18.95 7.95
C LEU A 138 -1.57 -18.80 8.67
N LYS A 139 -0.55 -18.35 7.94
CA LYS A 139 0.75 -17.98 8.51
C LYS A 139 0.80 -16.48 8.73
N TRP A 140 1.00 -16.04 9.97
CA TRP A 140 1.19 -14.62 10.28
C TRP A 140 2.66 -14.34 10.58
N ASN A 141 3.27 -13.50 9.75
CA ASN A 141 4.65 -13.08 9.87
C ASN A 141 4.70 -11.63 10.37
N PHE A 142 5.26 -11.43 11.54
CA PHE A 142 5.54 -10.09 12.04
C PHE A 142 6.93 -9.64 11.58
N ASN A 143 7.07 -8.37 11.25
CA ASN A 143 8.38 -7.79 10.96
C ASN A 143 9.29 -7.90 12.18
N LEU A 144 10.61 -7.93 11.92
CA LEU A 144 11.59 -7.85 13.01
C LEU A 144 11.40 -6.53 13.79
N GLU A 145 11.42 -6.63 15.10
CA GLU A 145 11.41 -5.46 15.97
C GLU A 145 12.65 -4.60 15.67
N ARG A 146 12.46 -3.27 15.57
CA ARG A 146 13.50 -2.28 15.25
C ARG A 146 14.13 -2.41 13.86
N ALA A 147 13.49 -3.10 12.91
CA ALA A 147 13.93 -3.20 11.54
C ALA A 147 12.86 -2.66 10.56
N PRO A 148 12.62 -1.34 10.52
CA PRO A 148 11.56 -0.72 9.71
C PRO A 148 11.71 -1.01 8.22
N TRP A 149 12.93 -1.19 7.72
CA TRP A 149 13.18 -1.53 6.31
C TRP A 149 12.56 -2.86 5.86
N TRP A 150 12.17 -3.75 6.77
CA TRP A 150 11.44 -4.97 6.43
C TRP A 150 9.99 -4.68 6.00
N GLY A 151 9.41 -3.57 6.47
CA GLY A 151 8.09 -3.08 6.11
C GLY A 151 8.00 -2.33 4.78
N GLY A 152 9.12 -2.09 4.09
CA GLY A 152 9.19 -1.22 2.91
C GLY A 152 8.23 -1.58 1.77
N LEU A 153 7.67 -2.80 1.77
CA LEU A 153 6.66 -3.23 0.81
C LEU A 153 5.36 -2.45 0.98
N PHE A 154 4.79 -2.45 2.20
CA PHE A 154 3.52 -1.79 2.48
C PHE A 154 3.71 -0.32 2.87
N GLU A 155 4.82 0.07 3.51
CA GLU A 155 5.12 1.47 3.82
C GLU A 155 5.13 2.36 2.57
N ARG A 156 5.74 1.88 1.47
CA ARG A 156 5.73 2.59 0.18
C ARG A 156 4.30 2.73 -0.36
N MET A 157 3.46 1.70 -0.22
CA MET A 157 2.07 1.78 -0.66
C MET A 157 1.24 2.72 0.22
N VAL A 158 1.47 2.76 1.53
CA VAL A 158 0.88 3.78 2.41
C VAL A 158 1.25 5.19 1.97
N GLN A 159 2.51 5.45 1.64
CA GLN A 159 2.95 6.76 1.15
C GLN A 159 2.28 7.12 -0.19
N SER A 160 2.21 6.16 -1.13
CA SER A 160 1.54 6.36 -2.43
C SER A 160 0.06 6.62 -2.24
N THR A 161 -0.63 5.86 -1.40
CA THR A 161 -2.04 6.06 -1.06
C THR A 161 -2.28 7.46 -0.48
N LYS A 162 -1.48 7.87 0.50
CA LYS A 162 -1.58 9.22 1.09
C LYS A 162 -1.34 10.32 0.06
N LYS A 163 -0.37 10.14 -0.85
CA LYS A 163 -0.08 11.11 -1.90
C LYS A 163 -1.23 11.21 -2.91
N CYS A 164 -1.76 10.07 -3.35
CA CYS A 164 -2.89 10.03 -4.27
C CYS A 164 -4.12 10.65 -3.63
N LEU A 165 -4.48 10.23 -2.41
CA LEU A 165 -5.63 10.74 -1.67
C LEU A 165 -5.57 12.26 -1.47
N ARG A 166 -4.40 12.82 -1.11
CA ARG A 166 -4.23 14.29 -1.00
C ARG A 166 -4.48 15.01 -2.31
N LYS A 167 -4.10 14.41 -3.44
CA LYS A 167 -4.34 15.01 -4.76
C LYS A 167 -5.81 14.94 -5.14
N THR A 168 -6.50 13.84 -4.83
CA THR A 168 -7.91 13.64 -5.15
C THR A 168 -8.82 14.50 -4.26
N ILE A 169 -8.59 14.53 -2.95
CA ILE A 169 -9.49 15.18 -1.98
C ILE A 169 -9.10 16.66 -1.77
N GLY A 170 -7.80 17.00 -1.89
CA GLY A 170 -7.30 18.33 -1.56
C GLY A 170 -7.57 18.69 -0.09
N SER A 171 -8.26 19.81 0.14
CA SER A 171 -8.67 20.31 1.46
C SER A 171 -10.14 20.03 1.79
N ALA A 172 -10.87 19.27 0.97
CA ALA A 172 -12.29 19.01 1.15
C ALA A 172 -12.56 18.22 2.45
N LYS A 173 -13.62 18.59 3.14
CA LYS A 173 -14.15 17.87 4.30
C LYS A 173 -15.22 16.92 3.83
N LEU A 174 -14.89 15.67 3.68
CA LEU A 174 -15.78 14.63 3.17
C LEU A 174 -16.59 13.95 4.27
N THR A 175 -17.76 13.49 3.94
CA THR A 175 -18.52 12.50 4.71
C THR A 175 -17.84 11.13 4.65
N TYR A 176 -18.33 10.17 5.42
CA TYR A 176 -17.78 8.81 5.39
C TYR A 176 -17.95 8.15 4.01
N ASP A 177 -19.09 8.33 3.38
CA ASP A 177 -19.43 7.74 2.08
C ASP A 177 -18.61 8.35 0.94
N GLU A 178 -18.50 9.67 0.91
CA GLU A 178 -17.63 10.38 -0.05
C GLU A 178 -16.16 9.96 0.09
N LEU A 179 -15.67 9.81 1.33
CA LEU A 179 -14.30 9.36 1.56
C LEU A 179 -14.10 7.90 1.15
N LEU A 180 -15.10 7.04 1.37
CA LEU A 180 -15.06 5.64 0.94
C LEU A 180 -15.03 5.54 -0.58
N THR A 181 -15.81 6.37 -1.28
CA THR A 181 -15.81 6.45 -2.75
C THR A 181 -14.45 6.91 -3.26
N ALA A 182 -13.94 8.04 -2.77
CA ALA A 182 -12.62 8.54 -3.13
C ALA A 182 -11.50 7.52 -2.85
N LEU A 183 -11.60 6.77 -1.74
CA LEU A 183 -10.64 5.74 -1.39
C LEU A 183 -10.68 4.57 -2.38
N THR A 184 -11.85 4.18 -2.84
CA THR A 184 -12.05 3.13 -3.86
C THR A 184 -11.48 3.56 -5.21
N GLU A 185 -11.67 4.80 -5.62
CA GLU A 185 -11.06 5.38 -6.81
C GLU A 185 -9.53 5.39 -6.72
N VAL A 186 -8.99 5.79 -5.57
CA VAL A 186 -7.53 5.74 -5.30
C VAL A 186 -7.00 4.31 -5.36
N GLU A 187 -7.76 3.30 -4.91
CA GLU A 187 -7.42 1.89 -5.10
C GLU A 187 -7.28 1.54 -6.59
N GLY A 188 -8.26 1.96 -7.41
CA GLY A 188 -8.25 1.77 -8.86
C GLY A 188 -7.03 2.44 -9.52
N ILE A 189 -6.76 3.70 -9.18
CA ILE A 189 -5.59 4.45 -9.69
C ILE A 189 -4.28 3.74 -9.33
N LEU A 190 -4.13 3.32 -8.07
CA LEU A 190 -2.92 2.63 -7.62
C LEU A 190 -2.74 1.25 -8.28
N ASN A 191 -3.82 0.56 -8.59
CA ASN A 191 -3.79 -0.72 -9.28
C ASN A 191 -3.61 -0.57 -10.79
N SER A 192 -3.84 0.61 -11.35
CA SER A 192 -3.61 0.94 -12.77
C SER A 192 -2.22 1.57 -13.03
N ARG A 193 -1.37 1.71 -11.99
CA ARG A 193 -0.02 2.23 -12.18
C ARG A 193 0.86 1.27 -12.98
N PRO A 194 1.75 1.76 -13.84
CA PRO A 194 2.67 0.90 -14.59
C PRO A 194 3.67 0.19 -13.65
N LEU A 195 3.91 -1.08 -13.89
CA LEU A 195 4.94 -1.91 -13.24
C LEU A 195 6.18 -2.07 -14.11
N THR A 196 6.03 -1.93 -15.43
CA THR A 196 7.09 -2.06 -16.44
C THR A 196 7.29 -0.74 -17.15
N TYR A 197 8.50 -0.53 -17.68
CA TYR A 197 8.76 0.55 -18.63
C TYR A 197 8.26 0.12 -20.01
N ILE A 198 7.75 1.08 -20.77
CA ILE A 198 7.48 0.92 -22.20
C ILE A 198 8.63 1.60 -22.92
N SER A 199 9.21 0.92 -23.91
CA SER A 199 10.08 1.54 -24.90
C SER A 199 9.22 2.43 -25.81
N SER A 200 9.79 3.52 -26.32
CA SER A 200 9.10 4.40 -27.28
C SER A 200 8.59 3.69 -28.54
N ASP A 201 9.14 2.51 -28.82
CA ASP A 201 8.83 1.69 -30.01
C ASP A 201 7.77 0.61 -29.72
N ASP A 202 7.39 0.42 -28.44
CA ASP A 202 6.36 -0.54 -28.05
C ASP A 202 4.98 0.13 -28.02
N VAL A 203 4.08 -0.38 -28.86
CA VAL A 203 2.66 0.04 -28.93
C VAL A 203 1.83 -0.62 -27.81
N GLU A 204 2.45 -1.49 -27.00
CA GLU A 204 1.76 -2.28 -25.97
C GLU A 204 1.50 -1.48 -24.70
N GLU A 205 0.35 -1.72 -24.08
CA GLU A 205 -0.01 -1.12 -22.81
C GLU A 205 0.89 -1.66 -21.67
N PRO A 206 1.39 -0.81 -20.74
CA PRO A 206 2.25 -1.25 -19.64
C PRO A 206 1.54 -2.24 -18.73
N LEU A 207 2.25 -3.26 -18.29
CA LEU A 207 1.75 -4.17 -17.29
C LEU A 207 1.43 -3.42 -15.99
N THR A 208 0.24 -3.64 -15.44
CA THR A 208 -0.22 -3.02 -14.21
C THR A 208 -0.64 -4.08 -13.18
N PRO A 209 -0.75 -3.73 -11.88
CA PRO A 209 -1.31 -4.64 -10.88
C PRO A 209 -2.71 -5.14 -11.22
N SER A 210 -3.56 -4.33 -11.87
CA SER A 210 -4.90 -4.77 -12.28
C SER A 210 -4.87 -5.85 -13.34
N HIS A 211 -3.95 -5.81 -14.30
CA HIS A 211 -3.76 -6.93 -15.24
C HIS A 211 -3.48 -8.25 -14.52
N LEU A 212 -2.68 -8.20 -13.44
CA LEU A 212 -2.36 -9.38 -12.65
C LEU A 212 -3.51 -9.82 -11.72
N LEU A 213 -4.51 -8.96 -11.49
CA LEU A 213 -5.69 -9.26 -10.66
C LEU A 213 -6.86 -9.80 -11.49
N THR A 214 -7.14 -9.16 -12.62
CA THR A 214 -8.38 -9.32 -13.38
C THR A 214 -8.17 -9.67 -14.84
N GLY A 215 -6.91 -9.67 -15.33
CA GLY A 215 -6.57 -9.89 -16.72
C GLY A 215 -6.66 -8.65 -17.60
N PHE A 216 -7.14 -7.52 -17.08
CA PHE A 216 -7.28 -6.26 -17.81
C PHE A 216 -7.05 -5.05 -16.89
N ARG A 217 -6.85 -3.88 -17.52
CA ARG A 217 -6.74 -2.62 -16.78
C ARG A 217 -8.11 -2.15 -16.32
N ILE A 218 -8.23 -1.85 -15.03
CA ILE A 218 -9.43 -1.24 -14.46
C ILE A 218 -9.35 0.27 -14.69
N LEU A 219 -10.35 0.84 -15.37
CA LEU A 219 -10.51 2.28 -15.56
C LEU A 219 -11.59 2.79 -14.62
N ASN A 220 -11.35 3.94 -13.99
CA ASN A 220 -12.37 4.62 -13.20
C ASN A 220 -13.36 5.32 -14.14
N LEU A 221 -14.59 5.52 -13.67
CA LEU A 221 -15.56 6.37 -14.37
C LEU A 221 -15.01 7.80 -14.39
N PRO A 222 -15.12 8.52 -15.53
CA PRO A 222 -14.79 9.94 -15.58
C PRO A 222 -15.73 10.71 -14.66
N ASP A 223 -15.20 11.72 -13.97
CA ASP A 223 -16.03 12.63 -13.17
C ASP A 223 -16.80 13.58 -14.11
N PRO A 224 -18.13 13.52 -14.16
CA PRO A 224 -18.93 14.39 -15.04
C PRO A 224 -18.83 15.87 -14.68
N THR A 225 -18.28 16.20 -13.49
CA THR A 225 -18.10 17.60 -13.05
C THR A 225 -16.78 18.21 -13.49
N GLN A 226 -15.84 17.44 -14.05
CA GLN A 226 -14.58 17.92 -14.60
C GLN A 226 -14.64 18.13 -16.12
N GLY A 227 -15.72 18.68 -16.61
CA GLY A 227 -15.88 19.03 -18.02
C GLY A 227 -15.37 20.43 -18.32
N ASP A 228 -14.06 20.69 -18.15
CA ASP A 228 -13.39 21.78 -18.83
C ASP A 228 -11.91 21.40 -19.03
N ASP A 229 -11.67 20.68 -20.13
CA ASP A 229 -10.34 20.26 -20.58
C ASP A 229 -9.55 21.42 -21.24
N SER A 230 -9.42 22.55 -20.54
CA SER A 230 -8.60 23.68 -21.01
C SER A 230 -7.10 23.51 -20.70
N TYR A 231 -6.65 22.33 -20.25
CA TYR A 231 -5.23 22.11 -19.85
C TYR A 231 -4.45 21.19 -20.80
N LEU A 232 -4.94 20.89 -22.00
CA LEU A 232 -4.24 20.01 -22.93
C LEU A 232 -3.42 20.72 -24.01
N ASP A 233 -3.31 22.05 -24.00
CA ASP A 233 -2.59 22.84 -25.03
C ASP A 233 -1.45 23.70 -24.46
N GLU A 234 -0.75 23.29 -23.41
CA GLU A 234 0.55 23.88 -23.12
C GLU A 234 1.66 22.96 -23.65
N GLU A 235 2.12 23.28 -24.88
CA GLU A 235 3.37 22.74 -25.41
C GLU A 235 4.52 22.99 -24.43
N PRO A 236 5.44 22.03 -24.23
CA PRO A 236 6.60 22.23 -23.39
C PRO A 236 7.47 23.34 -23.99
N VAL A 237 7.57 24.46 -23.28
CA VAL A 237 8.52 25.54 -23.59
C VAL A 237 9.93 24.96 -23.53
N VAL A 238 10.47 24.65 -24.66
CA VAL A 238 11.89 24.34 -24.83
C VAL A 238 12.67 25.63 -24.65
N ASN A 239 13.14 25.90 -23.44
CA ASN A 239 14.14 26.93 -23.23
C ASN A 239 15.45 26.48 -23.88
N LYS A 240 15.68 27.01 -25.11
CA LYS A 240 17.02 27.17 -25.67
C LYS A 240 17.57 28.49 -25.09
N GLU A 241 18.69 28.34 -24.39
CA GLU A 241 19.73 29.39 -24.17
C GLU A 241 20.48 29.00 -22.87
N ILE A 242 21.73 28.85 -22.83
CA ILE A 242 23.09 29.09 -23.37
C ILE A 242 23.99 28.11 -22.59
#